data_072e247a6a9f54b564afb100db5adce6
#
_entry.id   072e247a6a9f54b564afb100db5adce6
#
_cell.length_a   1.000
_cell.length_b   1.000
_cell.length_c   1.000
_cell.angle_alpha   90.00
_cell.angle_beta   90.00
_cell.angle_gamma   90.00
#
_symmetry.space_group_name_H-M   'P 1'
#
loop_
_entity.id
_entity.type
_entity.pdbx_description
1 polymer ?
#
loop_
_entity_poly.entity_id
_entity_poly.type
_entity_poly.pdbx_seq_one_letter_code
_entity_poly.pdbx_strand_id
1 'polypeptide(L)'
;SMRKSIRILGSYVDDIGRAMKMFADGNFDVQPEVEWKGDFVGILNSFMMFEKSMAEVIKGIQHVSDEVSSAAEQVAASSNDLADGATNQAAVVEELTATVEGVSEQVEKNSKTAKEISGRVDELGNAILESNGKMKDMVDSMNEINGASKEIDKIIATINEIAAQTNLLALNASIEAARAGEAGKGFAVVANQVNVLADQSAQAAKESATLIETSVKAVEKGMVIAGQTASQLQEVAENSQIITKEVTNIADTLETQATEIKQINDGIEQINDVVQTNSATSEECAA
;
A
#
# COMPACT_ATOMS: atom_id res chain seq x y z
N SER A 1 -21.10 62.44 94.80
CA SER A 1 -21.84 61.85 93.67
C SER A 1 -21.23 62.24 92.35
N MET A 2 -21.06 63.52 91.94
CA MET A 2 -20.57 63.99 90.65
C MET A 2 -19.09 63.48 90.34
N ARG A 3 -18.14 63.58 91.27
CA ARG A 3 -16.77 63.09 91.12
C ARG A 3 -16.68 61.57 90.91
N LYS A 4 -17.61 60.79 91.49
CA LYS A 4 -17.68 59.33 91.32
C LYS A 4 -18.15 58.93 89.91
N SER A 5 -19.18 59.70 89.40
CA SER A 5 -19.69 59.49 88.05
C SER A 5 -18.66 59.84 86.97
N ILE A 6 -17.91 60.96 87.13
CA ILE A 6 -16.81 61.32 86.22
C ILE A 6 -15.71 60.28 86.19
N ARG A 7 -15.33 59.72 87.33
CA ARG A 7 -14.28 58.65 87.42
C ARG A 7 -14.72 57.35 86.72
N ILE A 8 -16.00 56.96 86.87
CA ILE A 8 -16.58 55.80 86.20
C ILE A 8 -16.63 56.01 84.69
N LEU A 9 -17.03 57.19 84.21
CA LEU A 9 -16.98 57.53 82.80
C LEU A 9 -15.57 57.51 82.25
N GLY A 10 -14.57 58.02 83.03
CA GLY A 10 -13.16 57.92 82.63
C GLY A 10 -12.67 56.46 82.47
N SER A 11 -13.08 55.61 83.42
CA SER A 11 -12.68 54.16 83.30
C SER A 11 -13.30 53.43 82.10
N TYR A 12 -14.50 53.80 81.63
CA TYR A 12 -15.10 53.24 80.43
C TYR A 12 -14.37 53.72 79.16
N VAL A 13 -13.98 54.99 79.09
CA VAL A 13 -13.21 55.57 77.96
C VAL A 13 -11.84 54.95 77.89
N ASP A 14 -11.16 54.74 79.05
CA ASP A 14 -9.85 54.10 79.11
C ASP A 14 -9.92 52.65 78.66
N ASP A 15 -10.97 51.90 79.06
CA ASP A 15 -11.17 50.46 78.63
C ASP A 15 -11.44 50.34 77.14
N ILE A 16 -12.29 51.25 76.55
CA ILE A 16 -12.44 51.31 75.09
C ILE A 16 -11.12 51.64 74.39
N GLY A 17 -10.37 52.65 74.91
CA GLY A 17 -9.08 53.00 74.31
C GLY A 17 -8.07 51.88 74.33
N ARG A 18 -8.02 51.08 75.38
CA ARG A 18 -7.20 49.91 75.49
C ARG A 18 -7.61 48.87 74.48
N ALA A 19 -8.89 48.52 74.41
CA ALA A 19 -9.42 47.54 73.46
C ALA A 19 -9.15 47.94 71.99
N MET A 20 -9.40 49.23 71.67
CA MET A 20 -9.09 49.74 70.32
C MET A 20 -7.62 49.65 69.94
N LYS A 21 -6.71 49.85 70.92
CA LYS A 21 -5.30 49.71 70.72
C LYS A 21 -4.90 48.21 70.43
N MET A 22 -5.48 47.31 71.22
CA MET A 22 -5.29 45.86 70.95
C MET A 22 -5.82 45.41 69.58
N PHE A 23 -6.93 45.97 69.12
CA PHE A 23 -7.45 45.75 67.77
C PHE A 23 -6.47 46.22 66.69
N ALA A 24 -5.90 47.41 66.88
CA ALA A 24 -4.89 47.95 66.00
C ALA A 24 -3.65 47.08 65.89
N ASP A 25 -3.32 46.38 66.98
CA ASP A 25 -2.21 45.36 67.04
C ASP A 25 -2.66 43.96 66.55
N GLY A 26 -3.87 43.82 66.03
CA GLY A 26 -4.41 42.56 65.44
C GLY A 26 -5.01 41.61 66.50
N ASN A 27 -5.15 41.99 67.75
CA ASN A 27 -5.76 41.15 68.79
C ASN A 27 -7.25 41.52 68.94
N PHE A 28 -8.14 40.67 68.43
CA PHE A 28 -9.60 40.79 68.51
C PHE A 28 -10.24 39.93 69.58
N ASP A 29 -9.48 39.40 70.54
CA ASP A 29 -9.96 38.68 71.73
C ASP A 29 -9.68 39.55 72.97
N VAL A 30 -10.49 40.55 73.19
CA VAL A 30 -10.28 41.56 74.25
C VAL A 30 -11.41 41.48 75.19
N GLN A 31 -11.14 41.18 76.47
CA GLN A 31 -12.16 41.21 77.56
C GLN A 31 -12.21 42.56 78.25
N PRO A 32 -13.42 43.05 78.66
CA PRO A 32 -13.55 44.25 79.41
C PRO A 32 -12.87 44.14 80.79
N GLU A 33 -12.10 45.17 81.15
CA GLU A 33 -11.39 45.21 82.43
C GLU A 33 -12.22 45.91 83.56
N VAL A 34 -13.29 46.58 83.20
CA VAL A 34 -14.17 47.26 84.18
C VAL A 34 -15.60 46.71 84.11
N GLU A 35 -16.31 46.77 85.23
CA GLU A 35 -17.72 46.40 85.27
C GLU A 35 -18.61 47.50 84.69
N TRP A 36 -19.14 47.35 83.47
CA TRP A 36 -20.02 48.28 82.80
C TRP A 36 -21.45 48.21 83.35
N LYS A 37 -22.08 49.38 83.66
CA LYS A 37 -23.40 49.46 84.31
C LYS A 37 -24.29 50.46 83.62
N GLY A 38 -25.65 50.27 83.78
CA GLY A 38 -26.69 51.18 83.28
C GLY A 38 -26.68 51.28 81.76
N ASP A 39 -26.93 52.49 81.30
CA ASP A 39 -27.05 52.72 79.84
C ASP A 39 -25.78 52.48 79.03
N PHE A 40 -24.62 52.37 79.69
CA PHE A 40 -23.33 52.14 79.02
C PHE A 40 -23.12 50.68 78.65
N VAL A 41 -23.93 49.74 79.19
CA VAL A 41 -23.88 48.30 78.81
C VAL A 41 -24.21 48.15 77.34
N GLY A 42 -25.06 48.97 76.75
CA GLY A 42 -25.36 48.96 75.32
C GLY A 42 -24.15 49.26 74.43
N ILE A 43 -23.25 50.15 74.88
CA ILE A 43 -21.97 50.46 74.19
C ILE A 43 -21.04 49.22 74.23
N LEU A 44 -20.87 48.58 75.37
CA LEU A 44 -20.07 47.37 75.54
C LEU A 44 -20.59 46.29 74.63
N ASN A 45 -21.89 45.99 74.62
CA ASN A 45 -22.48 44.94 73.74
C ASN A 45 -22.24 45.25 72.28
N SER A 46 -22.37 46.49 71.86
CA SER A 46 -22.09 46.86 70.44
C SER A 46 -20.62 46.69 70.08
N PHE A 47 -19.73 46.98 71.05
CA PHE A 47 -18.28 46.76 70.86
C PHE A 47 -17.90 45.34 70.83
N MET A 48 -18.46 44.49 71.67
CA MET A 48 -18.25 43.02 71.60
C MET A 48 -18.79 42.36 70.34
N MET A 49 -19.96 42.90 69.86
CA MET A 49 -20.48 42.43 68.54
C MET A 49 -19.56 42.85 67.39
N PHE A 50 -19.01 44.06 67.39
CA PHE A 50 -18.02 44.49 66.39
C PHE A 50 -16.76 43.62 66.45
N GLU A 51 -16.21 43.34 67.62
CA GLU A 51 -15.07 42.47 67.84
C GLU A 51 -15.31 41.10 67.25
N LYS A 52 -16.43 40.45 67.59
CA LYS A 52 -16.80 39.12 67.10
C LYS A 52 -16.91 39.14 65.57
N SER A 53 -17.61 40.11 65.01
CA SER A 53 -17.78 40.19 63.53
C SER A 53 -16.44 40.40 62.83
N MET A 54 -15.55 41.24 63.43
CA MET A 54 -14.24 41.47 62.84
C MET A 54 -13.34 40.22 62.95
N ALA A 55 -13.37 39.50 64.07
CA ALA A 55 -12.66 38.23 64.22
C ALA A 55 -13.15 37.15 63.19
N GLU A 56 -14.47 37.05 62.94
CA GLU A 56 -15.05 36.18 61.95
C GLU A 56 -14.59 36.53 60.52
N VAL A 57 -14.56 37.83 60.18
CA VAL A 57 -14.05 38.31 58.89
C VAL A 57 -12.58 37.97 58.70
N ILE A 58 -11.73 38.22 59.68
CA ILE A 58 -10.29 37.90 59.61
C ILE A 58 -10.06 36.40 59.46
N LYS A 59 -10.79 35.56 60.22
CA LYS A 59 -10.75 34.12 60.05
C LYS A 59 -11.19 33.65 58.64
N GLY A 60 -12.25 34.30 58.13
CA GLY A 60 -12.71 34.03 56.77
C GLY A 60 -11.66 34.39 55.69
N ILE A 61 -10.98 35.56 55.86
CA ILE A 61 -9.90 35.97 54.97
C ILE A 61 -8.71 34.98 55.05
N GLN A 62 -8.33 34.57 56.27
CA GLN A 62 -7.26 33.56 56.42
C GLN A 62 -7.61 32.24 55.71
N HIS A 63 -8.82 31.75 55.91
CA HIS A 63 -9.28 30.51 55.26
C HIS A 63 -9.22 30.63 53.75
N VAL A 64 -9.76 31.71 53.18
CA VAL A 64 -9.73 31.96 51.73
C VAL A 64 -8.29 32.12 51.22
N SER A 65 -7.42 32.76 52.01
CA SER A 65 -5.99 32.87 51.66
C SER A 65 -5.27 31.52 51.59
N ASP A 66 -5.57 30.63 52.57
CA ASP A 66 -5.00 29.27 52.55
C ASP A 66 -5.53 28.44 51.39
N GLU A 67 -6.84 28.58 51.06
CA GLU A 67 -7.42 27.93 49.87
C GLU A 67 -6.79 28.44 48.57
N VAL A 68 -6.59 29.75 48.42
CA VAL A 68 -5.93 30.33 47.24
C VAL A 68 -4.49 29.88 47.15
N SER A 69 -3.76 29.82 48.28
CA SER A 69 -2.37 29.29 48.27
C SER A 69 -2.30 27.85 47.82
N SER A 70 -3.18 27.00 48.36
CA SER A 70 -3.25 25.56 47.94
C SER A 70 -3.63 25.40 46.47
N ALA A 71 -4.57 26.23 45.99
CA ALA A 71 -4.95 26.22 44.57
C ALA A 71 -3.79 26.67 43.67
N ALA A 72 -3.01 27.68 44.08
CA ALA A 72 -1.83 28.12 43.33
C ALA A 72 -0.75 27.05 43.26
N GLU A 73 -0.49 26.36 44.37
CA GLU A 73 0.45 25.22 44.37
C GLU A 73 0.00 24.08 43.43
N GLN A 74 -1.29 23.79 43.39
CA GLN A 74 -1.84 22.76 42.49
C GLN A 74 -1.73 23.22 41.02
N VAL A 75 -1.98 24.50 40.71
CA VAL A 75 -1.79 25.04 39.35
C VAL A 75 -0.34 24.92 38.93
N ALA A 76 0.61 25.29 39.78
CA ALA A 76 2.06 25.17 39.51
C ALA A 76 2.46 23.74 39.24
N ALA A 77 1.99 22.76 40.04
CA ALA A 77 2.25 21.35 39.82
C ALA A 77 1.67 20.86 38.46
N SER A 78 0.41 21.22 38.18
CA SER A 78 -0.23 20.87 36.90
C SER A 78 0.46 21.49 35.70
N SER A 79 1.02 22.69 35.84
CA SER A 79 1.80 23.36 34.79
C SER A 79 3.11 22.64 34.51
N ASN A 80 3.80 22.14 35.55
CA ASN A 80 5.00 21.32 35.35
C ASN A 80 4.66 20.01 34.61
N ASP A 81 3.58 19.31 35.00
CA ASP A 81 3.13 18.11 34.32
C ASP A 81 2.78 18.39 32.84
N LEU A 82 2.19 19.56 32.56
CA LEU A 82 1.88 19.99 31.19
C LEU A 82 3.14 20.29 30.38
N ALA A 83 4.17 20.89 30.98
CA ALA A 83 5.46 21.14 30.33
C ALA A 83 6.17 19.83 29.96
N ASP A 84 6.20 18.86 30.90
CA ASP A 84 6.76 17.53 30.66
C ASP A 84 5.97 16.79 29.55
N GLY A 85 4.63 16.90 29.60
CA GLY A 85 3.75 16.38 28.56
C GLY A 85 4.02 16.96 27.19
N ALA A 86 4.19 18.29 27.11
CA ALA A 86 4.52 18.99 25.87
C ALA A 86 5.89 18.58 25.32
N THR A 87 6.88 18.40 26.17
CA THR A 87 8.22 17.90 25.77
C THR A 87 8.13 16.48 25.17
N ASN A 88 7.40 15.59 25.81
CA ASN A 88 7.18 14.24 25.30
C ASN A 88 6.41 14.25 23.98
N GLN A 89 5.38 15.11 23.86
CA GLN A 89 4.64 15.27 22.62
C GLN A 89 5.53 15.78 21.47
N ALA A 90 6.44 16.74 21.74
CA ALA A 90 7.39 17.23 20.74
C ALA A 90 8.25 16.10 20.17
N ALA A 91 8.78 15.21 21.02
CA ALA A 91 9.57 14.06 20.59
C ALA A 91 8.74 13.08 19.70
N VAL A 92 7.48 12.83 20.07
CA VAL A 92 6.56 12.01 19.27
C VAL A 92 6.24 12.65 17.92
N VAL A 93 6.07 13.97 17.88
CA VAL A 93 5.84 14.73 16.63
C VAL A 93 7.04 14.65 15.70
N GLU A 94 8.27 14.73 16.22
CA GLU A 94 9.48 14.53 15.42
C GLU A 94 9.54 13.11 14.82
N GLU A 95 9.22 12.06 15.60
CA GLU A 95 9.19 10.69 15.12
C GLU A 95 8.10 10.47 14.07
N LEU A 96 6.90 11.06 14.28
CA LEU A 96 5.81 11.03 13.30
C LEU A 96 6.21 11.70 11.99
N THR A 97 6.86 12.88 12.06
CA THR A 97 7.35 13.60 10.88
C THR A 97 8.31 12.72 10.07
N ALA A 98 9.32 12.14 10.72
CA ALA A 98 10.26 11.24 10.04
C ALA A 98 9.58 10.01 9.43
N THR A 99 8.57 9.46 10.12
CA THR A 99 7.80 8.32 9.61
C THR A 99 6.98 8.69 8.38
N VAL A 100 6.32 9.84 8.39
CA VAL A 100 5.50 10.33 7.27
C VAL A 100 6.37 10.68 6.06
N GLU A 101 7.56 11.27 6.27
CA GLU A 101 8.54 11.49 5.21
C GLU A 101 8.97 10.16 4.56
N GLY A 102 9.27 9.14 5.36
CA GLY A 102 9.59 7.80 4.85
C GLY A 102 8.46 7.16 4.06
N VAL A 103 7.21 7.31 4.51
CA VAL A 103 6.03 6.83 3.76
C VAL A 103 5.85 7.60 2.46
N SER A 104 6.08 8.92 2.46
CA SER A 104 6.01 9.79 1.27
C SER A 104 7.01 9.33 0.20
N GLU A 105 8.26 9.09 0.60
CA GLU A 105 9.30 8.58 -0.30
C GLU A 105 8.92 7.20 -0.88
N GLN A 106 8.33 6.33 -0.06
CA GLN A 106 7.90 5.01 -0.50
C GLN A 106 6.75 5.10 -1.51
N VAL A 107 5.80 6.01 -1.33
CA VAL A 107 4.69 6.25 -2.26
C VAL A 107 5.22 6.78 -3.59
N GLU A 108 6.17 7.72 -3.59
CA GLU A 108 6.81 8.21 -4.80
C GLU A 108 7.55 7.10 -5.56
N LYS A 109 8.32 6.29 -4.85
CA LYS A 109 9.02 5.13 -5.42
C LYS A 109 8.05 4.12 -6.03
N ASN A 110 6.96 3.81 -5.33
CA ASN A 110 5.94 2.90 -5.83
C ASN A 110 5.25 3.45 -7.08
N SER A 111 4.98 4.77 -7.15
CA SER A 111 4.43 5.44 -8.33
C SER A 111 5.35 5.32 -9.54
N LYS A 112 6.65 5.52 -9.35
CA LYS A 112 7.64 5.31 -10.40
C LYS A 112 7.66 3.85 -10.87
N THR A 113 7.65 2.91 -9.93
CA THR A 113 7.64 1.47 -10.22
C THR A 113 6.39 1.08 -11.01
N ALA A 114 5.21 1.60 -10.63
CA ALA A 114 3.97 1.33 -11.36
C ALA A 114 4.05 1.83 -12.82
N LYS A 115 4.61 3.01 -13.06
CA LYS A 115 4.85 3.53 -14.42
C LYS A 115 5.80 2.66 -15.23
N GLU A 116 6.89 2.18 -14.61
CA GLU A 116 7.84 1.26 -15.26
C GLU A 116 7.19 -0.07 -15.62
N ILE A 117 6.37 -0.63 -14.72
CA ILE A 117 5.62 -1.88 -14.99
C ILE A 117 4.64 -1.66 -16.14
N SER A 118 3.90 -0.55 -16.16
CA SER A 118 2.98 -0.23 -17.26
C SER A 118 3.71 -0.23 -18.61
N GLY A 119 4.86 0.43 -18.70
CA GLY A 119 5.67 0.44 -19.92
C GLY A 119 6.12 -0.96 -20.35
N ARG A 120 6.56 -1.80 -19.41
CA ARG A 120 6.98 -3.19 -19.71
C ARG A 120 5.81 -4.07 -20.17
N VAL A 121 4.62 -3.86 -19.61
CA VAL A 121 3.42 -4.62 -20.03
C VAL A 121 2.98 -4.20 -21.44
N ASP A 122 3.10 -2.92 -21.80
CA ASP A 122 2.84 -2.45 -23.17
C ASP A 122 3.84 -3.06 -24.17
N GLU A 123 5.15 -3.11 -23.84
CA GLU A 123 6.17 -3.78 -24.64
C GLU A 123 5.87 -5.28 -24.80
N LEU A 124 5.45 -5.94 -23.71
CA LEU A 124 5.04 -7.35 -23.75
C LEU A 124 3.84 -7.56 -24.65
N GLY A 125 2.83 -6.71 -24.60
CA GLY A 125 1.67 -6.74 -25.48
C GLY A 125 2.06 -6.67 -26.96
N ASN A 126 2.98 -5.78 -27.33
CA ASN A 126 3.50 -5.66 -28.69
C ASN A 126 4.27 -6.91 -29.12
N ALA A 127 5.12 -7.46 -28.25
CA ALA A 127 5.88 -8.68 -28.53
C ALA A 127 4.97 -9.92 -28.73
N ILE A 128 3.86 -10.00 -27.99
CA ILE A 128 2.85 -11.05 -28.15
C ILE A 128 2.14 -10.91 -29.50
N LEU A 129 1.75 -9.70 -29.91
CA LEU A 129 1.12 -9.45 -31.21
C LEU A 129 2.04 -9.84 -32.37
N GLU A 130 3.32 -9.48 -32.30
CA GLU A 130 4.33 -9.91 -33.27
C GLU A 130 4.48 -11.45 -33.31
N SER A 131 4.56 -12.09 -32.11
CA SER A 131 4.69 -13.54 -32.01
C SER A 131 3.46 -14.26 -32.57
N ASN A 132 2.26 -13.74 -32.36
CA ASN A 132 1.02 -14.27 -32.95
C ASN A 132 1.02 -14.15 -34.49
N GLY A 133 1.54 -13.04 -35.02
CA GLY A 133 1.77 -12.91 -36.45
C GLY A 133 2.68 -14.01 -37.01
N LYS A 134 3.83 -14.25 -36.35
CA LYS A 134 4.78 -15.31 -36.73
C LYS A 134 4.18 -16.73 -36.62
N MET A 135 3.31 -16.96 -35.63
CA MET A 135 2.59 -18.23 -35.53
C MET A 135 1.64 -18.45 -36.71
N LYS A 136 0.95 -17.40 -37.14
CA LYS A 136 0.10 -17.47 -38.32
C LYS A 136 0.90 -17.79 -39.60
N ASP A 137 2.01 -17.07 -39.80
CA ASP A 137 2.90 -17.32 -40.94
C ASP A 137 3.44 -18.73 -40.92
N MET A 138 3.74 -19.28 -39.73
CA MET A 138 4.19 -20.69 -39.59
C MET A 138 3.09 -21.67 -39.96
N VAL A 139 1.84 -21.44 -39.54
CA VAL A 139 0.69 -22.29 -39.95
C VAL A 139 0.49 -22.23 -41.44
N ASP A 140 0.59 -21.07 -42.07
CA ASP A 140 0.46 -20.91 -43.54
C ASP A 140 1.57 -21.64 -44.25
N SER A 141 2.83 -21.53 -43.80
CA SER A 141 3.96 -22.28 -44.34
C SER A 141 3.80 -23.83 -44.22
N MET A 142 3.29 -24.30 -43.06
CA MET A 142 2.98 -25.72 -42.87
C MET A 142 1.87 -26.20 -43.78
N ASN A 143 0.87 -25.39 -44.09
CA ASN A 143 -0.18 -25.69 -45.07
C ASN A 143 0.41 -25.83 -46.49
N GLU A 144 1.33 -24.93 -46.88
CA GLU A 144 2.04 -25.05 -48.19
C GLU A 144 2.85 -26.33 -48.27
N ILE A 145 3.61 -26.69 -47.20
CA ILE A 145 4.38 -27.93 -47.14
C ILE A 145 3.45 -29.16 -47.26
N ASN A 146 2.30 -29.12 -46.55
CA ASN A 146 1.30 -30.17 -46.64
C ASN A 146 0.75 -30.33 -48.06
N GLY A 147 0.46 -29.21 -48.71
CA GLY A 147 0.01 -29.17 -50.14
C GLY A 147 1.06 -29.77 -51.07
N ALA A 148 2.32 -29.31 -50.97
CA ALA A 148 3.44 -29.82 -51.75
C ALA A 148 3.69 -31.32 -51.52
N SER A 149 3.62 -31.79 -50.28
CA SER A 149 3.77 -33.20 -49.95
C SER A 149 2.69 -34.06 -50.57
N LYS A 150 1.45 -33.63 -50.63
CA LYS A 150 0.34 -34.31 -51.33
C LYS A 150 0.54 -34.41 -52.84
N GLU A 151 1.12 -33.36 -53.45
CA GLU A 151 1.46 -33.40 -54.89
C GLU A 151 2.62 -34.38 -55.16
N ILE A 152 3.64 -34.43 -54.24
CA ILE A 152 4.72 -35.41 -54.34
C ILE A 152 4.17 -36.83 -54.19
N ASP A 153 3.24 -37.10 -53.30
CA ASP A 153 2.59 -38.41 -53.15
C ASP A 153 1.92 -38.88 -54.44
N LYS A 154 1.22 -37.97 -55.17
CA LYS A 154 0.66 -38.28 -56.50
C LYS A 154 1.75 -38.64 -57.52
N ILE A 155 2.86 -37.91 -57.52
CA ILE A 155 3.99 -38.19 -58.42
C ILE A 155 4.59 -39.59 -58.14
N ILE A 156 4.79 -39.92 -56.85
CA ILE A 156 5.29 -41.18 -56.40
C ILE A 156 4.34 -42.33 -56.82
N ALA A 157 3.01 -42.13 -56.66
CA ALA A 157 2.03 -43.11 -57.14
C ALA A 157 2.15 -43.35 -58.67
N THR A 158 2.31 -42.25 -59.43
CA THR A 158 2.52 -42.34 -60.88
C THR A 158 3.83 -43.11 -61.25
N ILE A 159 4.94 -42.84 -60.51
CA ILE A 159 6.21 -43.57 -60.72
C ILE A 159 6.05 -45.08 -60.44
N ASN A 160 5.28 -45.39 -59.37
CA ASN A 160 5.00 -46.81 -59.08
C ASN A 160 4.19 -47.51 -60.19
N GLU A 161 3.20 -46.77 -60.77
CA GLU A 161 2.44 -47.27 -61.93
C GLU A 161 3.33 -47.44 -63.13
N ILE A 162 4.23 -46.51 -63.46
CA ILE A 162 5.20 -46.62 -64.58
C ILE A 162 6.14 -47.81 -64.36
N ALA A 163 6.63 -47.99 -63.11
CA ALA A 163 7.48 -49.13 -62.78
C ALA A 163 6.74 -50.45 -62.99
N ALA A 164 5.48 -50.54 -62.54
CA ALA A 164 4.66 -51.74 -62.78
C ALA A 164 4.40 -52.00 -64.29
N GLN A 165 4.12 -50.97 -65.09
CA GLN A 165 3.98 -51.13 -66.57
C GLN A 165 5.28 -51.51 -67.22
N THR A 166 6.45 -50.96 -66.80
CA THR A 166 7.75 -51.28 -67.29
C THR A 166 8.10 -52.74 -67.00
N ASN A 167 7.74 -53.19 -65.80
CA ASN A 167 7.90 -54.58 -65.37
C ASN A 167 7.11 -55.53 -66.31
N LEU A 168 5.86 -55.24 -66.66
CA LEU A 168 5.03 -56.00 -67.56
C LEU A 168 5.57 -55.97 -68.97
N LEU A 169 6.07 -54.81 -69.45
CA LEU A 169 6.72 -54.71 -70.78
C LEU A 169 8.02 -55.58 -70.86
N ALA A 170 8.83 -55.52 -69.79
CA ALA A 170 10.05 -56.30 -69.68
C ALA A 170 9.73 -57.82 -69.66
N LEU A 171 8.69 -58.21 -68.93
CA LEU A 171 8.22 -59.63 -68.92
C LEU A 171 7.79 -60.10 -70.30
N ASN A 172 6.95 -59.28 -71.01
CA ASN A 172 6.51 -59.56 -72.34
C ASN A 172 7.69 -59.66 -73.33
N ALA A 173 8.68 -58.77 -73.22
CA ALA A 173 9.90 -58.81 -74.02
C ALA A 173 10.75 -60.08 -73.71
N SER A 174 10.83 -60.52 -72.45
CA SER A 174 11.50 -61.76 -72.07
C SER A 174 10.84 -63.01 -72.63
N ILE A 175 9.49 -63.02 -72.66
CA ILE A 175 8.71 -64.08 -73.24
C ILE A 175 8.97 -64.18 -74.78
N GLU A 176 8.96 -63.05 -75.46
CA GLU A 176 9.18 -63.06 -76.91
C GLU A 176 10.65 -63.38 -77.28
N ALA A 177 11.60 -62.92 -76.46
CA ALA A 177 13.00 -63.30 -76.62
C ALA A 177 13.20 -64.78 -76.42
N ALA A 178 12.53 -65.42 -75.49
CA ALA A 178 12.54 -66.90 -75.30
C ALA A 178 11.91 -67.62 -76.54
N ARG A 179 10.90 -67.02 -77.12
CA ARG A 179 10.22 -67.55 -78.32
C ARG A 179 11.09 -67.55 -79.58
N ALA A 180 12.01 -66.53 -79.64
CA ALA A 180 12.98 -66.41 -80.75
C ALA A 180 14.20 -67.42 -80.65
N GLY A 181 14.31 -68.19 -79.60
CA GLY A 181 15.33 -69.17 -79.40
C GLY A 181 16.74 -68.61 -79.36
N GLU A 182 17.69 -69.19 -80.06
CA GLU A 182 19.11 -68.75 -80.07
C GLU A 182 19.27 -67.29 -80.51
N ALA A 183 18.46 -66.79 -81.46
CA ALA A 183 18.52 -65.43 -81.94
C ALA A 183 18.05 -64.39 -80.88
N GLY A 184 17.28 -64.81 -79.89
CA GLY A 184 16.73 -63.95 -78.84
C GLY A 184 17.57 -63.85 -77.58
N LYS A 185 18.67 -64.58 -77.37
CA LYS A 185 19.44 -64.65 -76.12
C LYS A 185 19.93 -63.28 -75.62
N GLY A 186 20.43 -62.41 -76.53
CA GLY A 186 20.87 -61.07 -76.16
C GLY A 186 19.70 -60.15 -75.67
N PHE A 187 18.55 -60.26 -76.31
CA PHE A 187 17.33 -59.53 -75.94
C PHE A 187 16.76 -60.05 -74.61
N ALA A 188 16.84 -61.35 -74.30
CA ALA A 188 16.40 -61.93 -73.04
C ALA A 188 17.19 -61.36 -71.83
N VAL A 189 18.49 -61.13 -71.96
CA VAL A 189 19.34 -60.51 -70.92
C VAL A 189 18.94 -59.08 -70.67
N VAL A 190 18.74 -58.33 -71.75
CA VAL A 190 18.30 -56.90 -71.62
C VAL A 190 16.92 -56.83 -70.99
N ALA A 191 15.95 -57.62 -71.39
CA ALA A 191 14.63 -57.71 -70.86
C ALA A 191 14.63 -58.03 -69.34
N ASN A 192 15.45 -59.05 -68.95
CA ASN A 192 15.60 -59.38 -67.54
C ASN A 192 16.24 -58.22 -66.71
N GLN A 193 17.21 -57.50 -67.29
CA GLN A 193 17.81 -56.33 -66.63
C GLN A 193 16.81 -55.16 -66.45
N VAL A 194 15.95 -54.95 -67.46
CA VAL A 194 14.83 -53.93 -67.38
C VAL A 194 13.82 -54.33 -66.33
N ASN A 195 13.52 -55.67 -66.21
CA ASN A 195 12.63 -56.17 -65.15
C ASN A 195 13.20 -55.87 -63.76
N VAL A 196 14.48 -56.17 -63.51
CA VAL A 196 15.15 -55.85 -62.21
C VAL A 196 15.16 -54.40 -61.96
N LEU A 197 15.39 -53.52 -62.93
CA LEU A 197 15.33 -52.05 -62.76
C LEU A 197 13.91 -51.60 -62.45
N ALA A 198 12.89 -52.13 -63.06
CA ALA A 198 11.50 -51.81 -62.75
C ALA A 198 11.09 -52.18 -61.31
N ASP A 199 11.49 -53.40 -60.87
CA ASP A 199 11.25 -53.82 -59.48
C ASP A 199 12.00 -52.94 -58.48
N GLN A 200 13.24 -52.55 -58.77
CA GLN A 200 13.99 -51.58 -57.92
C GLN A 200 13.32 -50.20 -57.88
N SER A 201 12.80 -49.76 -59.06
CA SER A 201 12.08 -48.49 -59.13
C SER A 201 10.76 -48.49 -58.34
N ALA A 202 10.01 -49.60 -58.43
CA ALA A 202 8.79 -49.78 -57.63
C ALA A 202 9.06 -49.77 -56.11
N GLN A 203 10.16 -50.51 -55.72
CA GLN A 203 10.56 -50.53 -54.31
C GLN A 203 10.98 -49.11 -53.81
N ALA A 204 11.77 -48.37 -54.56
CA ALA A 204 12.18 -47.00 -54.23
C ALA A 204 10.98 -46.03 -54.16
N ALA A 205 10.02 -46.20 -55.08
CA ALA A 205 8.78 -45.45 -55.03
C ALA A 205 7.98 -45.74 -53.76
N LYS A 206 7.85 -47.01 -53.36
CA LYS A 206 7.15 -47.39 -52.11
C LYS A 206 7.82 -46.83 -50.84
N GLU A 207 9.15 -46.91 -50.81
CA GLU A 207 9.92 -46.30 -49.68
C GLU A 207 9.76 -44.80 -49.63
N SER A 208 9.78 -44.14 -50.80
CA SER A 208 9.51 -42.67 -50.88
C SER A 208 8.09 -42.30 -50.42
N ALA A 209 7.06 -43.05 -50.79
CA ALA A 209 5.69 -42.88 -50.34
C ALA A 209 5.59 -42.95 -48.80
N THR A 210 6.27 -43.93 -48.18
CA THR A 210 6.30 -44.03 -46.69
C THR A 210 6.95 -42.83 -46.04
N LEU A 211 8.04 -42.28 -46.61
CA LEU A 211 8.69 -41.07 -46.12
C LEU A 211 7.81 -39.83 -46.25
N ILE A 212 7.09 -39.70 -47.37
CA ILE A 212 6.14 -38.60 -47.59
C ILE A 212 4.99 -38.72 -46.62
N GLU A 213 4.38 -39.88 -46.41
CA GLU A 213 3.32 -40.08 -45.42
C GLU A 213 3.78 -39.68 -44.00
N THR A 214 5.01 -40.07 -43.62
CA THR A 214 5.61 -39.68 -42.33
C THR A 214 5.81 -38.19 -42.25
N SER A 215 6.23 -37.52 -43.32
CA SER A 215 6.43 -36.07 -43.41
C SER A 215 5.09 -35.32 -43.27
N VAL A 216 4.04 -35.80 -43.95
CA VAL A 216 2.67 -35.22 -43.83
C VAL A 216 2.18 -35.28 -42.38
N LYS A 217 2.34 -36.46 -41.72
CA LYS A 217 1.95 -36.61 -40.30
C LYS A 217 2.75 -35.66 -39.37
N ALA A 218 4.04 -35.47 -39.65
CA ALA A 218 4.88 -34.54 -38.91
C ALA A 218 4.41 -33.07 -39.08
N VAL A 219 4.08 -32.68 -40.30
CA VAL A 219 3.53 -31.33 -40.60
C VAL A 219 2.16 -31.11 -39.95
N GLU A 220 1.25 -32.08 -40.00
CA GLU A 220 -0.06 -32.00 -39.33
C GLU A 220 0.11 -31.83 -37.81
N LYS A 221 1.03 -32.60 -37.20
CA LYS A 221 1.36 -32.42 -35.78
C LYS A 221 1.93 -31.01 -35.50
N GLY A 222 2.79 -30.50 -36.39
CA GLY A 222 3.36 -29.16 -36.30
C GLY A 222 2.29 -28.09 -36.35
N MET A 223 1.29 -28.21 -37.24
CA MET A 223 0.14 -27.29 -37.33
C MET A 223 -0.69 -27.26 -36.04
N VAL A 224 -0.95 -28.43 -35.43
CA VAL A 224 -1.69 -28.50 -34.14
C VAL A 224 -0.91 -27.80 -33.06
N ILE A 225 0.39 -28.01 -32.94
CA ILE A 225 1.24 -27.35 -31.93
C ILE A 225 1.26 -25.84 -32.17
N ALA A 226 1.41 -25.38 -33.42
CA ALA A 226 1.39 -23.95 -33.73
C ALA A 226 0.06 -23.29 -33.38
N GLY A 227 -1.05 -23.97 -33.67
CA GLY A 227 -2.39 -23.48 -33.29
C GLY A 227 -2.58 -23.39 -31.77
N GLN A 228 -2.10 -24.37 -31.01
CA GLN A 228 -2.13 -24.35 -29.56
C GLN A 228 -1.26 -23.21 -28.99
N THR A 229 -0.07 -23.01 -29.56
CA THR A 229 0.84 -21.94 -29.17
C THR A 229 0.19 -20.57 -29.45
N ALA A 230 -0.45 -20.38 -30.59
CA ALA A 230 -1.19 -19.14 -30.90
C ALA A 230 -2.31 -18.87 -29.90
N SER A 231 -3.07 -19.90 -29.51
CA SER A 231 -4.11 -19.78 -28.47
C SER A 231 -3.53 -19.39 -27.10
N GLN A 232 -2.39 -19.97 -26.70
CA GLN A 232 -1.71 -19.60 -25.46
C GLN A 232 -1.19 -18.16 -25.47
N LEU A 233 -0.64 -17.72 -26.62
CA LEU A 233 -0.22 -16.30 -26.78
C LEU A 233 -1.40 -15.36 -26.66
N GLN A 234 -2.57 -15.71 -27.17
CA GLN A 234 -3.78 -14.94 -27.00
C GLN A 234 -4.19 -14.81 -25.52
N GLU A 235 -4.13 -15.88 -24.76
CA GLU A 235 -4.41 -15.86 -23.32
C GLU A 235 -3.40 -14.98 -22.55
N VAL A 236 -2.12 -15.02 -22.93
CA VAL A 236 -1.11 -14.12 -22.34
C VAL A 236 -1.39 -12.67 -22.68
N ALA A 237 -1.88 -12.36 -23.90
CA ALA A 237 -2.29 -11.01 -24.28
C ALA A 237 -3.45 -10.50 -23.42
N GLU A 238 -4.47 -11.31 -23.19
CA GLU A 238 -5.60 -10.97 -22.33
C GLU A 238 -5.17 -10.73 -20.88
N ASN A 239 -4.31 -11.59 -20.33
CA ASN A 239 -3.74 -11.42 -19.00
C ASN A 239 -2.90 -10.14 -18.90
N SER A 240 -2.15 -9.78 -19.93
CA SER A 240 -1.40 -8.51 -19.98
C SER A 240 -2.32 -7.29 -19.90
N GLN A 241 -3.48 -7.32 -20.55
CA GLN A 241 -4.47 -6.24 -20.46
C GLN A 241 -5.05 -6.11 -19.04
N ILE A 242 -5.28 -7.24 -18.36
CA ILE A 242 -5.73 -7.24 -16.96
C ILE A 242 -4.67 -6.58 -16.07
N ILE A 243 -3.38 -6.97 -16.24
CA ILE A 243 -2.27 -6.38 -15.48
C ILE A 243 -2.17 -4.87 -15.72
N THR A 244 -2.32 -4.40 -16.97
CA THR A 244 -2.32 -2.96 -17.30
C THR A 244 -3.40 -2.22 -16.50
N LYS A 245 -4.60 -2.79 -16.42
CA LYS A 245 -5.69 -2.20 -15.65
C LYS A 245 -5.40 -2.16 -14.16
N GLU A 246 -4.84 -3.24 -13.62
CA GLU A 246 -4.47 -3.29 -12.19
C GLU A 246 -3.38 -2.29 -11.84
N VAL A 247 -2.36 -2.15 -12.70
CA VAL A 247 -1.29 -1.16 -12.53
C VAL A 247 -1.83 0.27 -12.58
N THR A 248 -2.81 0.54 -13.45
CA THR A 248 -3.49 1.84 -13.49
C THR A 248 -4.22 2.12 -12.17
N ASN A 249 -4.96 1.15 -11.65
CA ASN A 249 -5.64 1.29 -10.35
C ASN A 249 -4.64 1.52 -9.20
N ILE A 250 -3.47 0.88 -9.24
CA ILE A 250 -2.39 1.12 -8.28
C ILE A 250 -1.89 2.55 -8.39
N ALA A 251 -1.68 3.08 -9.61
CA ALA A 251 -1.23 4.45 -9.83
C ALA A 251 -2.23 5.47 -9.26
N ASP A 252 -3.53 5.28 -9.49
CA ASP A 252 -4.60 6.13 -8.97
C ASP A 252 -4.65 6.08 -7.43
N THR A 253 -4.44 4.90 -6.85
CA THR A 253 -4.38 4.73 -5.39
C THR A 253 -3.19 5.46 -4.79
N LEU A 254 -2.02 5.41 -5.45
CA LEU A 254 -0.81 6.10 -5.00
C LEU A 254 -0.96 7.63 -5.09
N GLU A 255 -1.67 8.16 -6.08
CA GLU A 255 -1.99 9.59 -6.16
C GLU A 255 -2.91 10.03 -5.00
N THR A 256 -3.88 9.18 -4.66
CA THR A 256 -4.74 9.41 -3.49
C THR A 256 -3.91 9.41 -2.20
N GLN A 257 -3.04 8.41 -2.00
CA GLN A 257 -2.16 8.32 -0.84
C GLN A 257 -1.22 9.53 -0.73
N ALA A 258 -0.67 10.03 -1.84
CA ALA A 258 0.16 11.23 -1.83
C ALA A 258 -0.64 12.47 -1.33
N THR A 259 -1.92 12.56 -1.67
CA THR A 259 -2.81 13.62 -1.17
C THR A 259 -3.10 13.46 0.32
N GLU A 260 -3.36 12.24 0.79
CA GLU A 260 -3.59 11.93 2.21
C GLU A 260 -2.35 12.22 3.06
N ILE A 261 -1.15 11.89 2.58
CA ILE A 261 0.12 12.22 3.24
C ILE A 261 0.27 13.71 3.43
N LYS A 262 -0.10 14.52 2.43
CA LYS A 262 -0.08 15.98 2.56
C LYS A 262 -1.02 16.46 3.66
N GLN A 263 -2.23 15.90 3.77
CA GLN A 263 -3.18 16.24 4.84
C GLN A 263 -2.65 15.82 6.21
N ILE A 264 -1.95 14.68 6.30
CA ILE A 264 -1.30 14.24 7.55
C ILE A 264 -0.20 15.25 7.95
N ASN A 265 0.62 15.71 7.01
CA ASN A 265 1.64 16.73 7.28
C ASN A 265 1.02 18.03 7.79
N ASP A 266 -0.05 18.51 7.16
CA ASP A 266 -0.78 19.70 7.63
C ASP A 266 -1.32 19.48 9.06
N GLY A 267 -1.77 18.27 9.40
CA GLY A 267 -2.19 17.89 10.75
C GLY A 267 -1.04 17.86 11.77
N ILE A 268 0.13 17.38 11.37
CA ILE A 268 1.33 17.35 12.20
C ILE A 268 1.80 18.78 12.53
N GLU A 269 1.75 19.72 11.56
CA GLU A 269 2.06 21.13 11.81
C GLU A 269 1.10 21.73 12.86
N GLN A 270 -0.20 21.45 12.77
CA GLN A 270 -1.17 21.90 13.77
C GLN A 270 -0.90 21.33 15.17
N ILE A 271 -0.52 20.04 15.25
CA ILE A 271 -0.15 19.43 16.54
C ILE A 271 1.10 20.11 17.11
N ASN A 272 2.09 20.42 16.28
CA ASN A 272 3.29 21.12 16.71
C ASN A 272 2.98 22.51 17.28
N ASP A 273 2.07 23.26 16.66
CA ASP A 273 1.62 24.56 17.17
C ASP A 273 0.93 24.42 18.53
N VAL A 274 0.12 23.36 18.74
CA VAL A 274 -0.50 23.08 20.04
C VAL A 274 0.53 22.74 21.10
N VAL A 275 1.54 21.92 20.74
CA VAL A 275 2.65 21.56 21.65
C VAL A 275 3.42 22.80 22.10
N GLN A 276 3.75 23.71 21.16
CA GLN A 276 4.41 24.96 21.49
C GLN A 276 3.54 25.85 22.38
N THR A 277 2.24 25.94 22.11
CA THR A 277 1.30 26.69 22.93
C THR A 277 1.20 26.11 24.34
N ASN A 278 1.15 24.79 24.49
CA ASN A 278 1.14 24.11 25.78
C ASN A 278 2.41 24.41 26.58
N SER A 279 3.57 24.38 25.92
CA SER A 279 4.87 24.71 26.53
C SER A 279 4.87 26.16 27.05
N ALA A 280 4.49 27.11 26.21
CA ALA A 280 4.43 28.51 26.58
C ALA A 280 3.42 28.80 27.72
N THR A 281 2.23 28.17 27.66
CA THR A 281 1.22 28.29 28.71
C THR A 281 1.69 27.70 30.03
N SER A 282 2.41 26.58 29.98
CA SER A 282 3.00 25.95 31.18
C SER A 282 4.02 26.87 31.86
N GLU A 283 4.91 27.49 31.09
CA GLU A 283 5.88 28.44 31.59
C GLU A 283 5.20 29.67 32.24
N GLU A 284 4.16 30.22 31.58
CA GLU A 284 3.41 31.37 32.09
C GLU A 284 2.63 31.05 33.39
N CYS A 285 2.04 29.86 33.51
CA CYS A 285 1.32 29.42 34.70
C CYS A 285 2.24 29.03 35.88
N ALA A 286 3.49 28.69 35.59
CA ALA A 286 4.47 28.36 36.62
C ALA A 286 5.21 29.60 37.19
N ALA A 287 5.17 30.74 36.49
CA ALA A 287 5.77 32.03 36.88
C ALA A 287 4.86 32.85 37.81
#